data_977072621f771a4fa336086b1a124746
#
_entry.id   977072621f771a4fa336086b1a124746
#
_cell.length_a   1.000
_cell.length_b   1.000
_cell.length_c   1.000
_cell.angle_alpha   90.00
_cell.angle_beta   90.00
_cell.angle_gamma   90.00
#
_symmetry.space_group_name_H-M   'P 1'
#
loop_
_entity.id
_entity.type
_entity.pdbx_description
1 polymer ?
#
loop_
_entity_poly.entity_id
_entity_poly.type
_entity_poly.pdbx_seq_one_letter_code
_entity_poly.pdbx_strand_id
1 'polypeptide(L)'
;MPYSLFPMPDARCPNLLFTQRRKFLTVRLHRVCFYLCIHRMFRFGLLCLVLLVSTGCGTTRWTDTSRTATEQLLISYTIDRAIEQVNFSVLRGKKVFVKNTAIQSTTDYQYLSTAIRQHIATSGGLLCDKEEDAEYIAEIRAGAVGTDRNDLLYGIPAITIPSVTLSSGATGGGSVIPEIPFLKRTDQRAVCKMAVFVYHRETGRPLWASGNRQSEGHTKAWWVFGAGPFTKGSIHRGTEFAGGKVPKVIPVKTGEDDEELPPLTVERVFTEPKPLVQAEPEKPAVSPEMLNPPIPTPRTIQYGGVTINR
;
A
#
# COMPACT_ATOMS: atom_id res chain seq x y z
N MET A 1 -82.92 -93.63 15.86
CA MET A 1 -81.51 -93.78 16.21
C MET A 1 -80.77 -93.12 15.13
N PRO A 2 -79.99 -92.16 15.31
CA PRO A 2 -78.80 -92.01 16.10
C PRO A 2 -78.37 -90.56 16.48
N TYR A 3 -77.55 -90.48 17.36
CA TYR A 3 -76.55 -89.64 17.98
C TYR A 3 -76.34 -88.19 17.55
N SER A 4 -76.69 -87.33 18.51
CA SER A 4 -76.27 -85.93 18.61
C SER A 4 -74.80 -85.74 18.98
N LEU A 5 -74.09 -84.88 18.27
CA LEU A 5 -72.76 -84.39 18.63
C LEU A 5 -72.87 -82.94 19.07
N PHE A 6 -72.56 -82.68 20.33
CA PHE A 6 -72.35 -81.31 20.89
C PHE A 6 -71.11 -80.67 20.37
N PRO A 7 -71.10 -79.38 20.05
CA PRO A 7 -69.87 -78.65 19.80
C PRO A 7 -69.28 -78.11 21.10
N MET A 8 -67.97 -78.25 21.24
CA MET A 8 -67.13 -77.67 22.30
C MET A 8 -67.00 -76.15 22.16
N PRO A 9 -66.93 -75.40 23.27
CA PRO A 9 -66.70 -73.93 23.22
C PRO A 9 -65.22 -73.61 22.97
N ASP A 10 -64.98 -72.69 22.02
CA ASP A 10 -63.70 -72.11 21.67
C ASP A 10 -63.05 -71.39 22.89
N ALA A 11 -61.95 -71.89 23.31
CA ALA A 11 -61.05 -71.21 24.26
C ALA A 11 -60.33 -70.08 23.57
N ARG A 12 -60.87 -68.87 23.56
CA ARG A 12 -60.16 -67.64 23.08
C ARG A 12 -59.06 -67.22 24.07
N CYS A 13 -57.82 -67.34 23.66
CA CYS A 13 -56.64 -66.86 24.35
C CYS A 13 -56.71 -65.37 24.76
N PRO A 14 -56.51 -65.00 26.03
CA PRO A 14 -56.46 -63.61 26.50
C PRO A 14 -55.19 -62.85 26.20
N ASN A 15 -54.30 -63.38 25.36
CA ASN A 15 -52.92 -62.80 25.20
C ASN A 15 -52.78 -61.68 24.14
N LEU A 16 -53.83 -61.40 23.35
CA LEU A 16 -53.71 -60.38 22.28
C LEU A 16 -53.83 -58.93 22.80
N LEU A 17 -54.54 -58.72 23.90
CA LEU A 17 -54.72 -57.38 24.50
C LEU A 17 -53.48 -56.89 25.27
N PHE A 18 -52.68 -57.79 25.79
CA PHE A 18 -51.43 -57.45 26.55
C PHE A 18 -50.26 -57.07 25.67
N THR A 19 -50.15 -57.62 24.47
CA THR A 19 -49.15 -57.32 23.49
C THR A 19 -49.37 -55.93 22.82
N GLN A 20 -50.60 -55.53 22.64
CA GLN A 20 -50.91 -54.22 22.03
C GLN A 20 -50.69 -53.08 23.00
N ARG A 21 -50.95 -53.23 24.31
CA ARG A 21 -50.55 -52.19 25.30
C ARG A 21 -49.09 -52.02 25.46
N ARG A 22 -48.29 -53.06 25.36
CA ARG A 22 -46.77 -52.92 25.41
C ARG A 22 -46.22 -52.17 24.20
N LYS A 23 -46.74 -52.37 22.99
CA LYS A 23 -46.31 -51.64 21.79
C LYS A 23 -46.69 -50.16 21.86
N PHE A 24 -47.82 -49.79 22.42
CA PHE A 24 -48.22 -48.39 22.61
C PHE A 24 -47.37 -47.69 23.67
N LEU A 25 -46.94 -48.37 24.74
CA LEU A 25 -46.11 -47.81 25.78
C LEU A 25 -44.67 -47.61 25.29
N THR A 26 -44.11 -48.54 24.51
CA THR A 26 -42.75 -48.43 23.95
C THR A 26 -42.67 -47.32 22.90
N VAL A 27 -43.69 -47.11 22.07
CA VAL A 27 -43.71 -46.01 21.09
C VAL A 27 -43.80 -44.62 21.77
N ARG A 28 -44.61 -44.53 22.88
CA ARG A 28 -44.65 -43.28 23.67
C ARG A 28 -43.32 -43.01 24.38
N LEU A 29 -42.69 -44.04 24.95
CA LEU A 29 -41.40 -43.90 25.62
C LEU A 29 -40.30 -43.48 24.62
N HIS A 30 -40.29 -44.04 23.40
CA HIS A 30 -39.35 -43.64 22.34
C HIS A 30 -39.53 -42.19 21.92
N ARG A 31 -40.77 -41.71 21.76
CA ARG A 31 -41.04 -40.31 21.44
C ARG A 31 -40.59 -39.35 22.54
N VAL A 32 -40.86 -39.66 23.80
CA VAL A 32 -40.43 -38.85 24.93
C VAL A 32 -38.91 -38.83 25.04
N CYS A 33 -38.24 -39.99 24.87
CA CYS A 33 -36.79 -40.08 24.88
C CYS A 33 -36.15 -39.28 23.69
N PHE A 34 -36.78 -39.34 22.51
CA PHE A 34 -36.35 -38.59 21.34
C PHE A 34 -36.50 -37.07 21.53
N TYR A 35 -37.60 -36.59 22.09
CA TYR A 35 -37.82 -35.18 22.44
C TYR A 35 -36.81 -34.70 23.50
N LEU A 36 -36.54 -35.50 24.52
CA LEU A 36 -35.53 -35.17 25.55
C LEU A 36 -34.12 -35.10 24.95
N CYS A 37 -33.79 -35.99 24.03
CA CYS A 37 -32.49 -36.01 23.35
C CYS A 37 -32.32 -34.77 22.46
N ILE A 38 -33.33 -34.41 21.65
CA ILE A 38 -33.31 -33.19 20.81
C ILE A 38 -33.19 -31.93 21.68
N HIS A 39 -33.96 -31.86 22.75
CA HIS A 39 -33.92 -30.71 23.65
C HIS A 39 -32.56 -30.57 24.34
N ARG A 40 -31.95 -31.70 24.68
CA ARG A 40 -30.60 -31.71 25.27
C ARG A 40 -29.52 -31.32 24.27
N MET A 41 -29.60 -31.77 23.02
CA MET A 41 -28.71 -31.34 21.91
C MET A 41 -28.88 -29.87 21.61
N PHE A 42 -30.12 -29.36 21.59
CA PHE A 42 -30.40 -27.95 21.36
C PHE A 42 -29.80 -27.05 22.48
N ARG A 43 -29.95 -27.45 23.75
CA ARG A 43 -29.38 -26.76 24.90
C ARG A 43 -27.85 -26.79 24.87
N PHE A 44 -27.26 -27.92 24.48
CA PHE A 44 -25.81 -28.04 24.33
C PHE A 44 -25.29 -27.19 23.18
N GLY A 45 -25.98 -27.17 22.04
CA GLY A 45 -25.68 -26.29 20.92
C GLY A 45 -25.75 -24.81 21.28
N LEU A 46 -26.80 -24.41 22.02
CA LEU A 46 -26.97 -23.05 22.51
C LEU A 46 -25.86 -22.66 23.50
N LEU A 47 -25.45 -23.57 24.41
CA LEU A 47 -24.37 -23.37 25.36
C LEU A 47 -23.00 -23.21 24.63
N CYS A 48 -22.75 -24.04 23.64
CA CYS A 48 -21.54 -23.91 22.79
C CYS A 48 -21.54 -22.60 21.99
N LEU A 49 -22.69 -22.18 21.48
CA LEU A 49 -22.83 -20.89 20.78
C LEU A 49 -22.54 -19.71 21.71
N VAL A 50 -23.05 -19.73 22.94
CA VAL A 50 -22.79 -18.69 23.95
C VAL A 50 -21.32 -18.68 24.36
N LEU A 51 -20.67 -19.83 24.53
CA LEU A 51 -19.25 -19.94 24.81
C LEU A 51 -18.37 -19.43 23.65
N LEU A 52 -18.76 -19.66 22.39
CA LEU A 52 -18.08 -19.13 21.20
C LEU A 52 -18.20 -17.60 21.10
N VAL A 53 -19.33 -17.02 21.50
CA VAL A 53 -19.55 -15.56 21.48
C VAL A 53 -18.81 -14.87 22.64
N SER A 54 -18.55 -15.55 23.75
CA SER A 54 -17.84 -15.00 24.90
C SER A 54 -16.31 -14.98 24.78
N THR A 55 -15.73 -15.60 23.73
CA THR A 55 -14.31 -15.41 23.40
C THR A 55 -14.14 -14.05 22.72
N GLY A 56 -14.17 -12.97 23.51
CA GLY A 56 -13.96 -11.61 23.05
C GLY A 56 -12.55 -11.45 22.48
N CYS A 57 -12.43 -11.04 21.21
CA CYS A 57 -11.15 -10.59 20.65
C CYS A 57 -10.74 -9.29 21.35
N GLY A 58 -9.62 -9.30 22.05
CA GLY A 58 -9.02 -8.08 22.62
C GLY A 58 -8.62 -7.11 21.50
N THR A 59 -8.79 -5.81 21.73
CA THR A 59 -8.27 -4.78 20.86
C THR A 59 -6.76 -4.64 21.07
N THR A 60 -5.96 -4.93 20.05
CA THR A 60 -4.51 -4.67 20.08
C THR A 60 -4.24 -3.24 19.61
N ARG A 61 -3.50 -2.47 20.41
CA ARG A 61 -2.98 -1.16 20.03
C ARG A 61 -1.57 -1.36 19.50
N TRP A 62 -1.35 -0.97 18.26
CA TRP A 62 -0.08 -1.23 17.55
C TRP A 62 0.86 -0.02 17.47
N THR A 63 0.46 1.18 17.94
CA THR A 63 1.18 2.41 17.67
C THR A 63 1.42 3.19 18.95
N ASP A 64 2.69 3.54 19.21
CA ASP A 64 3.13 4.43 20.28
C ASP A 64 3.57 5.81 19.76
N THR A 65 3.62 6.01 18.44
CA THR A 65 3.93 7.30 17.80
C THR A 65 2.67 8.14 17.61
N SER A 66 2.82 9.47 17.51
CA SER A 66 1.71 10.40 17.23
C SER A 66 0.99 10.11 15.91
N ARG A 67 1.70 9.56 14.93
CA ARG A 67 1.17 9.10 13.63
C ARG A 67 1.38 7.61 13.49
N THR A 68 0.40 6.91 12.91
CA THR A 68 0.50 5.47 12.69
C THR A 68 1.55 5.14 11.63
N ALA A 69 2.21 3.98 11.74
CA ALA A 69 3.15 3.51 10.73
C ALA A 69 2.47 3.36 9.35
N THR A 70 1.22 2.90 9.32
CA THR A 70 0.41 2.80 8.10
C THR A 70 0.23 4.17 7.43
N GLU A 71 -0.05 5.21 8.22
CA GLU A 71 -0.20 6.59 7.72
C GLU A 71 1.12 7.09 7.12
N GLN A 72 2.23 6.91 7.83
CA GLN A 72 3.56 7.32 7.34
C GLN A 72 3.94 6.57 6.06
N LEU A 73 3.69 5.27 6.01
CA LEU A 73 3.96 4.45 4.82
C LEU A 73 3.09 4.88 3.64
N LEU A 74 1.83 5.24 3.88
CA LEU A 74 0.91 5.65 2.84
C LEU A 74 1.32 7.02 2.25
N ILE A 75 1.78 7.96 3.09
CA ILE A 75 2.28 9.27 2.63
C ILE A 75 3.56 9.08 1.81
N SER A 76 4.55 8.33 2.33
CA SER A 76 5.81 8.11 1.61
C SER A 76 5.57 7.42 0.26
N TYR A 77 4.69 6.42 0.22
CA TYR A 77 4.28 5.77 -1.02
C TYR A 77 3.72 6.78 -2.06
N THR A 78 2.84 7.70 -1.63
CA THR A 78 2.28 8.70 -2.56
C THR A 78 3.32 9.72 -3.00
N ILE A 79 4.27 10.09 -2.14
CA ILE A 79 5.39 10.96 -2.52
C ILE A 79 6.22 10.29 -3.61
N ASP A 80 6.62 9.04 -3.41
CA ASP A 80 7.43 8.29 -4.37
C ASP A 80 6.71 8.17 -5.72
N ARG A 81 5.44 7.82 -5.71
CA ARG A 81 4.62 7.73 -6.92
C ARG A 81 4.47 9.07 -7.66
N ALA A 82 4.39 10.20 -6.94
CA ALA A 82 4.33 11.52 -7.57
C ALA A 82 5.66 11.89 -8.23
N ILE A 83 6.79 11.56 -7.57
CA ILE A 83 8.14 11.85 -8.08
C ILE A 83 8.44 11.02 -9.33
N GLU A 84 8.02 9.76 -9.38
CA GLU A 84 8.20 8.88 -10.53
C GLU A 84 7.58 9.38 -11.83
N GLN A 85 6.50 10.15 -11.72
CA GLN A 85 5.88 10.79 -12.88
C GLN A 85 6.73 11.93 -13.44
N VAL A 86 7.84 12.29 -12.77
CA VAL A 86 8.70 13.42 -13.14
C VAL A 86 9.94 12.91 -13.87
N ASN A 87 10.13 13.34 -15.10
CA ASN A 87 11.32 12.99 -15.87
C ASN A 87 12.44 14.02 -15.66
N PHE A 88 13.42 13.68 -14.83
CA PHE A 88 14.58 14.53 -14.56
C PHE A 88 15.76 14.35 -15.54
N SER A 89 15.61 13.59 -16.62
CA SER A 89 16.69 13.37 -17.60
C SER A 89 17.21 14.66 -18.23
N VAL A 90 16.38 15.72 -18.24
CA VAL A 90 16.73 17.07 -18.71
C VAL A 90 17.87 17.71 -17.88
N LEU A 91 18.09 17.21 -16.64
CA LEU A 91 19.11 17.69 -15.72
C LEU A 91 20.40 16.86 -15.79
N ARG A 92 20.49 15.89 -16.69
CA ARG A 92 21.69 15.05 -16.84
C ARG A 92 22.94 15.89 -17.12
N GLY A 93 23.98 15.67 -16.30
CA GLY A 93 25.25 16.39 -16.40
C GLY A 93 25.20 17.85 -15.94
N LYS A 94 24.08 18.36 -15.45
CA LYS A 94 23.95 19.74 -14.97
C LYS A 94 24.17 19.82 -13.46
N LYS A 95 24.80 20.90 -13.01
CA LYS A 95 24.97 21.21 -11.59
C LYS A 95 23.71 21.86 -11.05
N VAL A 96 23.02 21.17 -10.15
CA VAL A 96 21.69 21.54 -9.66
C VAL A 96 21.68 21.69 -8.15
N PHE A 97 21.20 22.83 -7.66
CA PHE A 97 20.84 23.01 -6.26
C PHE A 97 19.32 22.83 -6.09
N VAL A 98 18.90 22.05 -5.09
CA VAL A 98 17.48 21.80 -4.82
C VAL A 98 17.01 22.74 -3.73
N LYS A 99 16.16 23.71 -4.10
CA LYS A 99 15.56 24.70 -3.21
C LYS A 99 14.27 24.17 -2.63
N ASN A 100 14.23 23.99 -1.31
CA ASN A 100 13.10 23.40 -0.60
C ASN A 100 12.37 24.38 0.33
N THR A 101 12.68 25.67 0.25
CA THR A 101 12.13 26.71 1.16
C THR A 101 10.61 26.77 1.13
N ALA A 102 10.02 26.62 -0.06
CA ALA A 102 8.57 26.72 -0.25
C ALA A 102 7.76 25.53 0.33
N ILE A 103 8.43 24.42 0.65
CA ILE A 103 7.77 23.20 1.14
C ILE A 103 8.00 22.93 2.64
N GLN A 104 8.74 23.77 3.35
CA GLN A 104 9.10 23.53 4.77
C GLN A 104 7.92 23.38 5.72
N SER A 105 6.77 23.99 5.40
CA SER A 105 5.52 23.83 6.15
C SER A 105 4.71 22.59 5.78
N THR A 106 5.14 21.85 4.76
CA THR A 106 4.43 20.66 4.26
C THR A 106 4.75 19.46 5.13
N THR A 107 3.77 18.59 5.32
CA THR A 107 3.96 17.31 6.01
C THR A 107 5.02 16.48 5.29
N ASP A 108 5.97 15.92 6.04
CA ASP A 108 7.07 15.08 5.52
C ASP A 108 7.93 15.75 4.42
N TYR A 109 8.09 17.09 4.50
CA TYR A 109 8.88 17.84 3.51
C TYR A 109 10.33 17.33 3.37
N GLN A 110 10.92 16.83 4.46
CA GLN A 110 12.27 16.27 4.43
C GLN A 110 12.33 15.03 3.55
N TYR A 111 11.35 14.13 3.69
CA TYR A 111 11.25 12.95 2.84
C TYR A 111 11.05 13.34 1.37
N LEU A 112 10.10 14.25 1.08
CA LEU A 112 9.84 14.75 -0.26
C LEU A 112 11.12 15.37 -0.89
N SER A 113 11.82 16.22 -0.15
CA SER A 113 13.04 16.88 -0.62
C SER A 113 14.15 15.87 -0.92
N THR A 114 14.40 14.92 -0.01
CA THR A 114 15.46 13.91 -0.18
C THR A 114 15.13 12.93 -1.30
N ALA A 115 13.88 12.53 -1.46
CA ALA A 115 13.45 11.66 -2.55
C ALA A 115 13.61 12.33 -3.93
N ILE A 116 13.31 13.64 -4.05
CA ILE A 116 13.57 14.40 -5.28
C ILE A 116 15.08 14.50 -5.56
N ARG A 117 15.90 14.80 -4.53
CA ARG A 117 17.37 14.83 -4.67
C ARG A 117 17.89 13.49 -5.18
N GLN A 118 17.42 12.39 -4.61
CA GLN A 118 17.78 11.05 -5.05
C GLN A 118 17.38 10.82 -6.51
N HIS A 119 16.18 11.21 -6.91
CA HIS A 119 15.71 11.01 -8.29
C HIS A 119 16.49 11.85 -9.30
N ILE A 120 16.84 13.10 -8.97
CA ILE A 120 17.72 13.93 -9.80
C ILE A 120 19.10 13.26 -9.97
N ALA A 121 19.73 12.81 -8.89
CA ALA A 121 21.01 12.13 -8.93
C ALA A 121 20.94 10.84 -9.76
N THR A 122 19.92 10.01 -9.57
CA THR A 122 19.72 8.76 -10.32
C THR A 122 19.49 9.00 -11.82
N SER A 123 18.96 10.17 -12.18
CA SER A 123 18.75 10.61 -13.56
C SER A 123 20.03 11.19 -14.20
N GLY A 124 21.14 11.27 -13.42
CA GLY A 124 22.45 11.78 -13.87
C GLY A 124 22.64 13.27 -13.65
N GLY A 125 21.83 13.94 -12.83
CA GLY A 125 22.06 15.31 -12.39
C GLY A 125 23.14 15.38 -11.31
N LEU A 126 23.95 16.44 -11.31
CA LEU A 126 25.00 16.67 -10.32
C LEU A 126 24.46 17.57 -9.21
N LEU A 127 24.26 17.00 -8.03
CA LEU A 127 23.71 17.73 -6.88
C LEU A 127 24.79 18.61 -6.24
N CYS A 128 24.44 19.88 -6.00
CA CYS A 128 25.24 20.81 -5.22
C CYS A 128 24.61 21.03 -3.86
N ASP A 129 25.42 21.17 -2.81
CA ASP A 129 24.96 21.45 -1.45
C ASP A 129 24.78 22.96 -1.21
N LYS A 130 25.49 23.79 -1.97
CA LYS A 130 25.33 25.25 -1.91
C LYS A 130 24.74 25.78 -3.20
N GLU A 131 23.88 26.80 -3.06
CA GLU A 131 23.25 27.48 -4.19
C GLU A 131 24.29 28.13 -5.11
N GLU A 132 25.42 28.62 -4.55
CA GLU A 132 26.50 29.31 -5.26
C GLU A 132 27.27 28.42 -6.24
N ASP A 133 27.38 27.10 -5.91
CA ASP A 133 28.13 26.12 -6.71
C ASP A 133 27.29 25.56 -7.87
N ALA A 134 25.99 25.85 -7.88
CA ALA A 134 25.04 25.33 -8.86
C ALA A 134 24.89 26.26 -10.06
N GLU A 135 24.71 25.67 -11.23
CA GLU A 135 24.36 26.39 -12.47
C GLU A 135 22.82 26.56 -12.56
N TYR A 136 22.08 25.58 -12.07
CA TYR A 136 20.62 25.57 -12.09
C TYR A 136 20.03 25.39 -10.68
N ILE A 137 18.89 26.03 -10.46
CA ILE A 137 18.11 25.90 -9.24
C ILE A 137 16.84 25.11 -9.57
N ALA A 138 16.63 24.01 -8.87
CA ALA A 138 15.39 23.24 -8.90
C ALA A 138 14.53 23.62 -7.69
N GLU A 139 13.47 24.37 -7.92
CA GLU A 139 12.54 24.80 -6.88
C GLU A 139 11.37 23.82 -6.78
N ILE A 140 11.12 23.30 -5.58
CA ILE A 140 10.04 22.35 -5.30
C ILE A 140 8.83 23.11 -4.78
N ARG A 141 7.65 22.80 -5.32
CA ARG A 141 6.36 23.29 -4.84
C ARG A 141 5.46 22.11 -4.50
N ALA A 142 4.94 22.06 -3.28
CA ALA A 142 3.93 21.09 -2.83
C ALA A 142 2.58 21.80 -2.69
N GLY A 143 1.55 21.27 -3.33
CA GLY A 143 0.19 21.79 -3.23
C GLY A 143 -0.64 21.07 -2.16
N ALA A 144 -0.37 19.76 -1.96
CA ALA A 144 -1.00 18.96 -0.92
C ALA A 144 -0.11 17.75 -0.64
N VAL A 145 0.17 17.48 0.62
CA VAL A 145 0.75 16.22 1.12
C VAL A 145 0.06 15.92 2.44
N GLY A 146 -0.71 14.85 2.49
CA GLY A 146 -1.47 14.51 3.70
C GLY A 146 -2.34 13.28 3.52
N THR A 147 -3.05 12.94 4.60
CA THR A 147 -3.97 11.80 4.66
C THR A 147 -5.35 12.23 5.11
N ASP A 148 -6.35 11.61 4.52
CA ASP A 148 -7.74 11.64 4.97
C ASP A 148 -8.08 10.28 5.56
N ARG A 149 -8.87 10.27 6.64
CA ARG A 149 -9.38 9.07 7.28
C ARG A 149 -10.88 9.13 7.40
N ASN A 150 -11.55 8.05 6.99
CA ASN A 150 -12.98 7.88 7.13
C ASN A 150 -13.26 6.57 7.88
N ASP A 151 -13.89 6.68 9.04
CA ASP A 151 -14.29 5.54 9.89
C ASP A 151 -15.79 5.33 9.80
N LEU A 152 -16.20 4.15 9.40
CA LEU A 152 -17.60 3.73 9.34
C LEU A 152 -17.83 2.62 10.36
N LEU A 153 -18.79 2.85 11.27
CA LEU A 153 -19.17 1.92 12.32
C LEU A 153 -20.62 1.52 12.16
N TYR A 154 -20.88 0.23 12.05
CA TYR A 154 -22.18 -0.39 12.23
C TYR A 154 -22.17 -1.16 13.54
N GLY A 155 -22.89 -0.66 14.56
CA GLY A 155 -22.88 -1.24 15.88
C GLY A 155 -23.36 -0.24 16.93
N ILE A 156 -22.99 -0.48 18.18
CA ILE A 156 -23.26 0.43 19.28
C ILE A 156 -22.03 1.31 19.46
N PRO A 157 -22.14 2.64 19.27
CA PRO A 157 -21.02 3.55 19.50
C PRO A 157 -20.68 3.62 20.99
N ALA A 158 -19.44 4.02 21.31
CA ALA A 158 -19.05 4.28 22.68
C ALA A 158 -19.91 5.40 23.28
N ILE A 159 -20.51 5.16 24.46
CA ILE A 159 -21.38 6.10 25.15
C ILE A 159 -20.76 6.39 26.52
N THR A 160 -20.51 7.66 26.79
CA THR A 160 -20.12 8.10 28.13
C THR A 160 -21.38 8.48 28.91
N ILE A 161 -21.69 7.74 29.97
CA ILE A 161 -22.78 8.07 30.87
C ILE A 161 -22.21 9.10 31.86
N PRO A 162 -22.75 10.34 31.85
CA PRO A 162 -22.30 11.35 32.82
C PRO A 162 -22.56 10.88 34.26
N SER A 163 -21.62 11.18 35.17
CA SER A 163 -21.79 10.89 36.59
C SER A 163 -22.99 11.66 37.10
N VAL A 164 -24.01 10.95 37.58
CA VAL A 164 -25.16 11.56 38.28
C VAL A 164 -24.78 11.64 39.74
N THR A 165 -24.63 12.84 40.26
CA THR A 165 -24.56 13.06 41.71
C THR A 165 -25.94 12.85 42.30
N LEU A 166 -26.18 11.64 42.85
CA LEU A 166 -27.36 11.46 43.69
C LEU A 166 -27.17 12.29 44.98
N SER A 167 -28.22 12.95 45.40
CA SER A 167 -28.26 13.83 46.58
C SER A 167 -27.89 13.15 47.91
N SER A 168 -27.52 11.88 47.91
CA SER A 168 -27.05 11.07 49.06
C SER A 168 -25.51 11.00 49.18
N GLY A 169 -24.74 11.85 48.49
CA GLY A 169 -23.29 11.93 48.64
C GLY A 169 -22.46 10.78 48.05
N ALA A 170 -23.07 9.85 47.35
CA ALA A 170 -22.38 8.81 46.59
C ALA A 170 -22.02 9.35 45.19
N THR A 171 -20.75 9.65 44.95
CA THR A 171 -20.21 9.96 43.62
C THR A 171 -20.16 8.68 42.83
N GLY A 172 -21.19 8.40 42.03
CA GLY A 172 -21.14 7.38 41.02
C GLY A 172 -20.19 7.85 39.91
N GLY A 173 -19.01 7.24 39.82
CA GLY A 173 -18.05 7.53 38.71
C GLY A 173 -18.73 7.34 37.37
N GLY A 174 -18.49 8.26 36.43
CA GLY A 174 -19.00 8.15 35.07
C GLY A 174 -18.60 6.78 34.43
N SER A 175 -19.57 6.06 33.96
CA SER A 175 -19.34 4.76 33.28
C SER A 175 -19.27 4.97 31.79
N VAL A 176 -18.23 4.40 31.17
CA VAL A 176 -18.10 4.39 29.70
C VAL A 176 -18.52 3.02 29.18
N ILE A 177 -19.59 3.00 28.40
CA ILE A 177 -19.93 1.80 27.63
C ILE A 177 -19.01 1.76 26.41
N PRO A 178 -18.17 0.73 26.25
CA PRO A 178 -17.26 0.63 25.13
C PRO A 178 -18.03 0.44 23.82
N GLU A 179 -17.38 0.81 22.70
CA GLU A 179 -17.87 0.55 21.35
C GLU A 179 -18.05 -0.95 21.11
N ILE A 180 -19.22 -1.35 20.61
CA ILE A 180 -19.51 -2.74 20.20
C ILE A 180 -19.75 -2.78 18.70
N PRO A 181 -18.67 -3.03 17.90
CA PRO A 181 -18.78 -3.05 16.44
C PRO A 181 -19.29 -4.39 15.94
N PHE A 182 -20.39 -4.41 15.19
CA PHE A 182 -20.77 -5.54 14.35
C PHE A 182 -19.97 -5.54 13.05
N LEU A 183 -19.80 -4.36 12.45
CA LEU A 183 -18.92 -4.10 11.32
C LEU A 183 -18.27 -2.74 11.51
N LYS A 184 -16.93 -2.71 11.43
CA LYS A 184 -16.17 -1.47 11.41
C LYS A 184 -15.30 -1.46 10.16
N ARG A 185 -15.26 -0.32 9.49
CA ARG A 185 -14.42 -0.09 8.33
C ARG A 185 -13.68 1.22 8.51
N THR A 186 -12.37 1.19 8.32
CA THR A 186 -11.51 2.37 8.27
C THR A 186 -10.93 2.48 6.88
N ASP A 187 -11.23 3.58 6.20
CA ASP A 187 -10.65 3.92 4.92
C ASP A 187 -9.64 5.07 5.15
N GLN A 188 -8.39 4.87 4.74
CA GLN A 188 -7.39 5.92 4.73
C GLN A 188 -6.94 6.17 3.29
N ARG A 189 -6.84 7.44 2.93
CA ARG A 189 -6.36 7.90 1.63
C ARG A 189 -5.25 8.91 1.86
N ALA A 190 -4.13 8.75 1.18
CA ALA A 190 -3.09 9.77 1.11
C ALA A 190 -3.07 10.39 -0.28
N VAL A 191 -2.68 11.67 -0.33
CA VAL A 191 -2.54 12.42 -1.57
C VAL A 191 -1.21 13.16 -1.52
N CYS A 192 -0.45 13.11 -2.62
CA CYS A 192 0.68 13.98 -2.85
C CYS A 192 0.47 14.72 -4.17
N LYS A 193 0.51 16.07 -4.12
CA LYS A 193 0.49 16.93 -5.30
C LYS A 193 1.71 17.85 -5.26
N MET A 194 2.57 17.72 -6.26
CA MET A 194 3.81 18.49 -6.33
C MET A 194 4.12 18.99 -7.74
N ALA A 195 5.05 19.91 -7.82
CA ALA A 195 5.66 20.38 -9.06
C ALA A 195 7.11 20.77 -8.81
N VAL A 196 7.95 20.62 -9.83
CA VAL A 196 9.34 21.09 -9.80
C VAL A 196 9.53 22.05 -10.97
N PHE A 197 10.17 23.17 -10.68
CA PHE A 197 10.49 24.19 -11.64
C PHE A 197 12.01 24.43 -11.61
N VAL A 198 12.64 24.44 -12.77
CA VAL A 198 14.12 24.58 -12.89
C VAL A 198 14.45 25.79 -13.73
N TYR A 199 15.34 26.62 -13.22
CA TYR A 199 15.83 27.82 -13.89
C TYR A 199 17.33 28.01 -13.70
N HIS A 200 17.96 28.75 -14.61
CA HIS A 200 19.37 29.11 -14.54
C HIS A 200 19.59 30.12 -13.41
N ARG A 201 20.50 29.84 -12.50
CA ARG A 201 20.75 30.63 -11.27
C ARG A 201 20.98 32.11 -11.53
N GLU A 202 21.89 32.45 -12.48
CA GLU A 202 22.31 33.84 -12.69
C GLU A 202 21.31 34.64 -13.51
N THR A 203 20.72 34.02 -14.54
CA THR A 203 19.87 34.74 -15.49
C THR A 203 18.38 34.67 -15.16
N GLY A 204 17.99 33.77 -14.26
CA GLY A 204 16.58 33.47 -13.96
C GLY A 204 15.80 32.84 -15.12
N ARG A 205 16.47 32.52 -16.24
CA ARG A 205 15.81 31.94 -17.41
C ARG A 205 15.29 30.52 -17.08
N PRO A 206 14.01 30.24 -17.36
CA PRO A 206 13.45 28.90 -17.13
C PRO A 206 14.14 27.91 -18.07
N LEU A 207 14.52 26.75 -17.50
CA LEU A 207 15.00 25.61 -18.26
C LEU A 207 13.88 24.61 -18.50
N TRP A 208 13.14 24.29 -17.44
CA TRP A 208 12.15 23.21 -17.47
C TRP A 208 11.19 23.27 -16.28
N ALA A 209 9.99 22.75 -16.48
CA ALA A 209 9.00 22.55 -15.42
C ALA A 209 8.33 21.19 -15.58
N SER A 210 8.16 20.46 -14.47
CA SER A 210 7.51 19.15 -14.48
C SER A 210 6.01 19.20 -14.77
N GLY A 211 5.40 20.37 -14.63
CA GLY A 211 3.95 20.48 -14.45
C GLY A 211 3.50 19.96 -13.08
N ASN A 212 2.21 20.00 -12.82
CA ASN A 212 1.66 19.42 -11.59
C ASN A 212 1.62 17.90 -11.71
N ARG A 213 2.21 17.22 -10.73
CA ARG A 213 2.14 15.75 -10.59
C ARG A 213 1.36 15.43 -9.33
N GLN A 214 0.43 14.52 -9.47
CA GLN A 214 -0.44 14.10 -8.38
C GLN A 214 -0.47 12.57 -8.32
N SER A 215 -0.40 12.05 -7.10
CA SER A 215 -0.61 10.63 -6.84
C SER A 215 -1.48 10.42 -5.61
N GLU A 216 -2.09 9.27 -5.55
CA GLU A 216 -2.98 8.86 -4.48
C GLU A 216 -2.62 7.45 -4.05
N GLY A 217 -2.75 7.18 -2.77
CA GLY A 217 -2.66 5.86 -2.18
C GLY A 217 -3.80 5.65 -1.22
N HIS A 218 -4.22 4.41 -1.05
CA HIS A 218 -5.31 4.10 -0.14
C HIS A 218 -5.03 2.82 0.63
N THR A 219 -5.62 2.71 1.82
CA THR A 219 -5.71 1.47 2.59
C THR A 219 -7.07 1.36 3.23
N LYS A 220 -7.59 0.15 3.29
CA LYS A 220 -8.88 -0.20 3.87
C LYS A 220 -8.67 -1.26 4.93
N ALA A 221 -9.20 -1.04 6.12
CA ALA A 221 -9.17 -1.99 7.21
C ALA A 221 -10.61 -2.30 7.64
N TRP A 222 -10.92 -3.59 7.83
CA TRP A 222 -12.27 -4.06 8.14
C TRP A 222 -12.24 -4.91 9.40
N TRP A 223 -13.27 -4.78 10.22
CA TRP A 223 -13.54 -5.62 11.37
C TRP A 223 -14.95 -6.16 11.24
N VAL A 224 -15.12 -7.45 11.43
CA VAL A 224 -16.40 -8.13 11.36
C VAL A 224 -16.62 -8.89 12.67
N PHE A 225 -17.65 -8.54 13.42
CA PHE A 225 -17.95 -9.09 14.75
C PHE A 225 -16.73 -9.12 15.69
N GLY A 226 -15.94 -8.03 15.70
CA GLY A 226 -14.75 -7.92 16.52
C GLY A 226 -13.51 -8.64 15.98
N ALA A 227 -13.62 -9.48 14.95
CA ALA A 227 -12.48 -10.08 14.26
C ALA A 227 -11.90 -9.10 13.22
N GLY A 228 -10.59 -8.84 13.27
CA GLY A 228 -9.89 -7.90 12.37
C GLY A 228 -8.57 -7.38 12.99
N PRO A 229 -7.87 -6.44 12.35
CA PRO A 229 -8.21 -5.86 11.03
C PRO A 229 -7.88 -6.79 9.85
N PHE A 230 -8.77 -6.83 8.86
CA PHE A 230 -8.45 -7.31 7.52
C PHE A 230 -8.05 -6.09 6.69
N THR A 231 -6.78 -5.98 6.30
CA THR A 231 -6.23 -4.82 5.60
C THR A 231 -5.96 -5.12 4.14
N LYS A 232 -6.28 -4.15 3.27
CA LYS A 232 -6.02 -4.18 1.84
C LYS A 232 -5.78 -2.76 1.33
N GLY A 233 -4.93 -2.59 0.31
CA GLY A 233 -4.69 -1.29 -0.31
C GLY A 233 -3.36 -1.19 -1.02
N SER A 234 -3.01 -0.01 -1.49
CA SER A 234 -1.83 0.28 -2.32
C SER A 234 -0.49 -0.09 -1.66
N ILE A 235 -0.44 -0.10 -0.32
CA ILE A 235 0.77 -0.42 0.47
C ILE A 235 0.83 -1.87 0.93
N HIS A 236 -0.21 -2.68 0.64
CA HIS A 236 -0.31 -4.07 1.05
C HIS A 236 -0.21 -5.01 -0.15
N ARG A 237 0.55 -6.08 -0.04
CA ARG A 237 0.64 -7.13 -1.05
C ARG A 237 -0.46 -8.18 -0.82
N GLY A 238 -1.71 -7.85 -1.19
CA GLY A 238 -2.88 -8.69 -0.96
C GLY A 238 -3.60 -8.37 0.35
N THR A 239 -4.50 -9.27 0.80
CA THR A 239 -5.23 -9.10 2.05
C THR A 239 -4.41 -9.63 3.22
N GLU A 240 -4.26 -8.83 4.27
CA GLU A 240 -3.58 -9.18 5.52
C GLU A 240 -4.60 -9.22 6.67
N PHE A 241 -4.42 -10.17 7.59
CA PHE A 241 -5.20 -10.27 8.81
C PHE A 241 -4.25 -10.22 10.01
N ALA A 242 -4.46 -9.24 10.89
CA ALA A 242 -3.66 -9.03 12.10
C ALA A 242 -2.14 -9.06 11.84
N GLY A 243 -1.69 -8.51 10.68
CA GLY A 243 -0.29 -8.48 10.26
C GLY A 243 0.22 -9.74 9.54
N GLY A 244 -0.61 -10.79 9.41
CA GLY A 244 -0.30 -11.99 8.64
C GLY A 244 -1.02 -12.02 7.29
N LYS A 245 -0.40 -12.59 6.24
CA LYS A 245 -1.04 -12.75 4.93
C LYS A 245 -2.14 -13.79 5.00
N VAL A 246 -3.34 -13.45 4.51
CA VAL A 246 -4.43 -14.40 4.36
C VAL A 246 -4.23 -15.17 3.05
N PRO A 247 -4.19 -16.52 3.08
CA PRO A 247 -4.14 -17.31 1.85
C PRO A 247 -5.35 -16.98 0.95
N LYS A 248 -5.13 -16.80 -0.34
CA LYS A 248 -6.22 -16.61 -1.32
C LYS A 248 -6.98 -17.93 -1.48
N VAL A 249 -8.01 -18.15 -0.67
CA VAL A 249 -8.87 -19.35 -0.74
C VAL A 249 -9.88 -19.25 -1.91
N ILE A 250 -10.18 -18.03 -2.36
CA ILE A 250 -11.07 -17.78 -3.49
C ILE A 250 -10.39 -16.76 -4.40
N PRO A 251 -10.23 -17.05 -5.71
CA PRO A 251 -9.68 -16.09 -6.67
C PRO A 251 -10.74 -15.03 -7.00
N VAL A 252 -10.92 -14.06 -6.13
CA VAL A 252 -11.66 -12.84 -6.48
C VAL A 252 -10.68 -12.01 -7.33
N LYS A 253 -10.92 -11.96 -8.63
CA LYS A 253 -10.26 -11.02 -9.53
C LYS A 253 -10.70 -9.60 -9.15
N THR A 254 -9.94 -8.97 -8.28
CA THR A 254 -10.04 -7.53 -8.04
C THR A 254 -8.87 -6.91 -8.79
N GLY A 255 -9.16 -6.16 -9.85
CA GLY A 255 -8.16 -5.64 -10.80
C GLY A 255 -7.23 -4.54 -10.28
N GLU A 256 -6.99 -4.46 -8.97
CA GLU A 256 -6.16 -3.42 -8.34
C GLU A 256 -4.95 -3.99 -7.56
N ASP A 257 -4.73 -5.31 -7.60
CA ASP A 257 -3.79 -5.97 -6.68
C ASP A 257 -2.35 -6.08 -7.20
N ASP A 258 -2.07 -5.71 -8.46
CA ASP A 258 -0.76 -5.84 -9.10
C ASP A 258 -0.11 -4.47 -9.41
N GLU A 259 -0.33 -3.46 -8.54
CA GLU A 259 0.37 -2.19 -8.69
C GLU A 259 1.86 -2.44 -8.45
N GLU A 260 2.64 -2.34 -9.51
CA GLU A 260 4.09 -2.50 -9.51
C GLU A 260 4.72 -1.51 -8.53
N LEU A 261 5.61 -2.01 -7.65
CA LEU A 261 6.31 -1.16 -6.69
C LEU A 261 7.08 -0.07 -7.44
N PRO A 262 7.10 1.16 -6.89
CA PRO A 262 7.82 2.26 -7.50
C PRO A 262 9.28 1.92 -7.80
N PRO A 263 9.83 2.33 -8.97
CA PRO A 263 11.24 2.10 -9.31
C PRO A 263 12.23 2.70 -8.31
N LEU A 264 11.84 3.70 -7.50
CA LEU A 264 12.65 4.23 -6.40
C LEU A 264 12.92 3.21 -5.29
N THR A 265 12.12 2.15 -5.20
CA THR A 265 12.33 1.07 -4.22
C THR A 265 13.31 0.00 -4.70
N VAL A 266 13.74 0.06 -5.97
CA VAL A 266 14.68 -0.89 -6.56
C VAL A 266 16.12 -0.43 -6.29
N GLU A 267 16.94 -1.33 -5.75
CA GLU A 267 18.36 -1.09 -5.57
C GLU A 267 19.03 -0.80 -6.91
N ARG A 268 19.83 0.26 -6.98
CA ARG A 268 20.62 0.64 -8.17
C ARG A 268 22.06 0.90 -7.76
N VAL A 269 22.97 0.23 -8.42
CA VAL A 269 24.41 0.47 -8.30
C VAL A 269 24.84 1.38 -9.46
N PHE A 270 25.43 2.52 -9.13
CA PHE A 270 26.00 3.44 -10.11
C PHE A 270 27.49 3.17 -10.19
N THR A 271 27.96 2.76 -11.37
CA THR A 271 29.41 2.64 -11.64
C THR A 271 29.96 4.03 -11.87
N GLU A 272 31.07 4.37 -11.23
CA GLU A 272 31.75 5.62 -11.54
C GLU A 272 32.02 5.70 -13.06
N PRO A 273 31.71 6.84 -13.70
CA PRO A 273 32.03 7.00 -15.10
C PRO A 273 33.54 6.82 -15.22
N LYS A 274 33.97 5.87 -16.08
CA LYS A 274 35.37 5.72 -16.42
C LYS A 274 35.95 7.12 -16.73
N PRO A 275 36.99 7.57 -16.05
CA PRO A 275 37.55 8.89 -16.33
C PRO A 275 37.74 8.98 -17.84
N LEU A 276 37.18 10.02 -18.44
CA LEU A 276 37.43 10.32 -19.85
C LEU A 276 38.95 10.45 -19.94
N VAL A 277 39.59 9.41 -20.47
CA VAL A 277 40.96 9.52 -20.92
C VAL A 277 40.90 10.73 -21.83
N GLN A 278 41.49 11.85 -21.39
CA GLN A 278 41.66 13.02 -22.25
C GLN A 278 42.29 12.44 -23.50
N ALA A 279 41.56 12.49 -24.61
CA ALA A 279 42.09 12.10 -25.89
C ALA A 279 43.36 12.93 -26.03
N GLU A 280 44.53 12.27 -25.94
CA GLU A 280 45.81 12.87 -26.20
C GLU A 280 45.61 13.67 -27.49
N PRO A 281 45.92 15.00 -27.52
CA PRO A 281 45.66 15.81 -28.69
C PRO A 281 46.26 15.06 -29.87
N GLU A 282 45.47 14.61 -30.78
CA GLU A 282 45.86 13.88 -31.96
C GLU A 282 46.87 14.75 -32.66
N LYS A 283 48.15 14.30 -32.59
CA LYS A 283 49.28 14.98 -33.20
C LYS A 283 48.87 15.23 -34.65
N PRO A 284 48.77 16.49 -35.12
CA PRO A 284 48.26 16.75 -36.44
C PRO A 284 49.03 15.86 -37.43
N ALA A 285 48.31 15.04 -38.15
CA ALA A 285 48.88 14.18 -39.18
C ALA A 285 49.60 15.09 -40.15
N VAL A 286 50.92 15.07 -40.06
CA VAL A 286 51.78 15.77 -41.02
C VAL A 286 51.50 15.12 -42.33
N SER A 287 50.81 15.82 -43.24
CA SER A 287 50.54 15.29 -44.58
C SER A 287 51.87 14.99 -45.26
N PRO A 288 52.01 13.88 -46.00
CA PRO A 288 53.23 13.51 -46.69
C PRO A 288 53.73 14.60 -47.64
N GLU A 289 52.92 15.57 -47.99
CA GLU A 289 53.21 16.68 -48.91
C GLU A 289 54.11 17.77 -48.25
N MET A 290 54.15 17.86 -46.92
CA MET A 290 55.06 18.78 -46.22
C MET A 290 56.45 18.20 -46.00
N LEU A 291 56.67 16.90 -46.16
CA LEU A 291 57.94 16.24 -46.01
C LEU A 291 58.82 16.40 -47.24
N ASN A 292 58.28 16.68 -48.43
CA ASN A 292 58.94 16.90 -49.67
C ASN A 292 58.26 18.07 -50.42
N PRO A 293 58.62 19.32 -50.18
CA PRO A 293 58.12 20.41 -50.98
C PRO A 293 58.59 20.22 -52.47
N PRO A 294 57.64 20.38 -53.44
CA PRO A 294 58.03 20.23 -54.84
C PRO A 294 59.21 21.20 -55.17
N ILE A 295 60.27 20.65 -55.81
CA ILE A 295 61.39 21.40 -56.29
C ILE A 295 60.87 22.48 -57.25
N PRO A 296 61.15 23.78 -56.97
CA PRO A 296 60.65 24.82 -57.86
C PRO A 296 61.24 24.67 -59.24
N THR A 297 60.37 24.53 -60.25
CA THR A 297 60.77 24.52 -61.65
C THR A 297 61.44 25.82 -62.04
N PRO A 298 62.56 25.76 -62.70
CA PRO A 298 63.28 26.97 -63.11
C PRO A 298 62.38 27.84 -64.01
N ARG A 299 62.21 29.10 -63.62
CA ARG A 299 61.46 30.09 -64.43
C ARG A 299 62.31 30.50 -65.59
N THR A 300 61.92 30.15 -66.77
CA THR A 300 62.51 30.65 -68.01
C THR A 300 62.12 32.13 -68.18
N ILE A 301 63.03 33.05 -67.99
CA ILE A 301 62.79 34.46 -68.26
C ILE A 301 63.45 34.79 -69.62
N GLN A 302 62.63 35.13 -70.59
CA GLN A 302 63.09 35.61 -71.89
C GLN A 302 63.34 37.11 -71.82
N TYR A 303 64.64 37.53 -71.97
CA TYR A 303 65.03 38.91 -72.20
C TYR A 303 65.82 38.95 -73.49
N GLY A 304 65.31 39.69 -74.51
CA GLY A 304 66.01 40.12 -75.70
C GLY A 304 66.75 39.02 -76.46
N GLY A 305 66.11 37.91 -76.77
CA GLY A 305 66.66 36.91 -77.69
C GLY A 305 67.71 35.94 -77.14
N VAL A 306 68.00 35.92 -75.82
CA VAL A 306 68.91 34.98 -75.19
C VAL A 306 68.20 34.24 -74.07
N THR A 307 68.11 32.89 -74.12
CA THR A 307 67.51 32.02 -73.11
C THR A 307 68.58 31.59 -72.11
N ILE A 308 68.42 31.97 -70.82
CA ILE A 308 69.35 31.56 -69.75
C ILE A 308 68.47 30.67 -68.77
N ASN A 309 68.86 29.39 -68.62
CA ASN A 309 68.35 28.48 -67.58
C ASN A 309 69.18 28.67 -66.29
N ARG A 310 68.48 28.96 -65.18
CA ARG A 310 69.09 29.04 -63.86
C ARG A 310 68.27 28.19 -62.87
#